data_bb50c14aacf329ef8051ecfb4c188b31
#
_entry.id   bb50c14aacf329ef8051ecfb4c188b31
#
_cell.length_a   1.000
_cell.length_b   1.000
_cell.length_c   1.000
_cell.angle_alpha   90.00
_cell.angle_beta   90.00
_cell.angle_gamma   90.00
#
_symmetry.space_group_name_H-M   'P 1'
#
loop_
_entity.id
_entity.type
_entity.pdbx_description
1 polymer ?
#
loop_
_entity_poly.entity_id
_entity_poly.type
_entity_poly.pdbx_seq_one_letter_code
_entity_poly.pdbx_strand_id
1 'polypeptide(L)'
;MVAQDMKSDAVMPPPKVLLIMREYVKPGKAGAIHEKSEAAFVNAVKAANWPTHYVAVNSLSGRSRALFLMGYPSFEAWEKDNQATEKNAALTAALDKASVSDGELLSEYDQGVFTLDTENSLRAGDAVHARYLEISSYRIKPGHRKEWMDLVKIYHDTLEKAVPDAHWALYESYYGADNGGVYLVISPMKSLAEDDASMGDGKKLQEALGAEGMKHVGELTAACVESTQTNLFSMNPKMSYPAAEWIKADSFWAPKMETAGMKKPASGSAPKTESAAMKKPTAANQ
;
A
#
# COMPACT_ATOMS: atom_id res chain seq x y z
N MET A 1 31.52 29.25 11.25
CA MET A 1 30.23 29.31 10.55
C MET A 1 29.76 27.86 10.37
N VAL A 2 28.96 27.37 11.31
CA VAL A 2 28.50 25.98 11.33
C VAL A 2 27.22 25.96 10.49
N ALA A 3 27.28 25.28 9.34
CA ALA A 3 26.08 24.99 8.53
C ALA A 3 25.21 24.05 9.36
N GLN A 4 24.09 24.55 9.85
CA GLN A 4 23.00 23.71 10.37
C GLN A 4 22.41 22.97 9.18
N ASP A 5 22.66 21.65 9.16
CA ASP A 5 21.88 20.71 8.36
C ASP A 5 20.42 20.82 8.80
N MET A 6 19.67 21.64 8.11
CA MET A 6 18.20 21.59 8.18
C MET A 6 17.78 20.27 7.50
N LYS A 7 17.65 19.19 8.30
CA LYS A 7 16.85 18.04 7.90
C LYS A 7 15.44 18.55 7.63
N SER A 8 15.08 18.58 6.38
CA SER A 8 13.70 18.84 5.95
C SER A 8 12.86 17.63 6.30
N ASP A 9 12.31 17.58 7.50
CA ASP A 9 11.25 16.66 7.92
C ASP A 9 9.89 17.13 7.32
N ALA A 10 9.90 17.57 6.07
CA ALA A 10 8.68 17.99 5.40
C ALA A 10 7.85 16.74 5.09
N VAL A 11 6.88 16.46 5.95
CA VAL A 11 5.83 15.45 5.69
C VAL A 11 5.12 15.86 4.40
N MET A 12 5.19 15.01 3.38
CA MET A 12 4.47 15.25 2.13
C MET A 12 2.99 14.98 2.35
N PRO A 13 2.11 15.94 2.06
CA PRO A 13 0.67 15.74 2.26
C PRO A 13 0.16 14.63 1.32
N PRO A 14 -0.86 13.87 1.73
CA PRO A 14 -1.49 12.88 0.88
C PRO A 14 -2.08 13.55 -0.37
N PRO A 15 -2.07 12.89 -1.54
CA PRO A 15 -2.56 13.47 -2.79
C PRO A 15 -4.08 13.69 -2.75
N LYS A 16 -4.55 14.77 -3.39
CA LYS A 16 -6.00 15.07 -3.47
C LYS A 16 -6.77 14.05 -4.29
N VAL A 17 -6.15 13.54 -5.35
CA VAL A 17 -6.70 12.47 -6.20
C VAL A 17 -5.72 11.30 -6.14
N LEU A 18 -6.22 10.14 -5.78
CA LEU A 18 -5.46 8.91 -5.66
C LEU A 18 -6.02 7.87 -6.62
N LEU A 19 -5.24 7.49 -7.61
CA LEU A 19 -5.51 6.34 -8.46
C LEU A 19 -4.85 5.11 -7.83
N ILE A 20 -5.64 4.05 -7.62
CA ILE A 20 -5.14 2.77 -7.13
C ILE A 20 -5.42 1.72 -8.20
N MET A 21 -4.37 1.15 -8.77
CA MET A 21 -4.46 -0.07 -9.58
C MET A 21 -4.25 -1.28 -8.67
N ARG A 22 -5.06 -2.32 -8.83
CA ARG A 22 -5.04 -3.55 -8.04
C ARG A 22 -4.81 -4.74 -8.95
N GLU A 23 -3.74 -5.45 -8.71
CA GLU A 23 -3.34 -6.65 -9.45
C GLU A 23 -3.44 -7.87 -8.53
N TYR A 24 -4.40 -8.74 -8.80
CA TYR A 24 -4.57 -9.97 -8.06
C TYR A 24 -3.72 -11.08 -8.70
N VAL A 25 -2.69 -11.49 -8.00
CA VAL A 25 -1.68 -12.40 -8.54
C VAL A 25 -2.12 -13.85 -8.39
N LYS A 26 -1.96 -14.63 -9.46
CA LYS A 26 -2.22 -16.07 -9.45
C LYS A 26 -1.40 -16.80 -8.40
N PRO A 27 -1.92 -17.89 -7.80
CA PRO A 27 -1.16 -18.70 -6.86
C PRO A 27 0.19 -19.13 -7.45
N GLY A 28 1.26 -18.94 -6.66
CA GLY A 28 2.64 -19.26 -7.06
C GLY A 28 3.31 -18.28 -8.03
N LYS A 29 2.65 -17.16 -8.37
CA LYS A 29 3.20 -16.12 -9.25
C LYS A 29 3.62 -14.85 -8.52
N ALA A 30 3.31 -14.71 -7.23
CA ALA A 30 3.69 -13.58 -6.40
C ALA A 30 5.21 -13.55 -6.05
N GLY A 31 5.63 -12.50 -5.37
CA GLY A 31 7.02 -12.31 -4.93
C GLY A 31 7.96 -12.00 -6.08
N ALA A 32 9.13 -12.65 -6.10
CA ALA A 32 10.20 -12.35 -7.06
C ALA A 32 9.79 -12.50 -8.55
N ILE A 33 8.80 -13.35 -8.85
CA ILE A 33 8.30 -13.52 -10.23
C ILE A 33 7.54 -12.26 -10.65
N HIS A 34 6.61 -11.78 -9.83
CA HIS A 34 5.85 -10.56 -10.09
C HIS A 34 6.74 -9.32 -10.03
N GLU A 35 7.65 -9.20 -9.04
CA GLU A 35 8.64 -8.11 -8.98
C GLU A 35 9.48 -8.01 -10.26
N LYS A 36 9.83 -9.14 -10.85
CA LYS A 36 10.60 -9.15 -12.12
C LYS A 36 9.74 -8.68 -13.30
N SER A 37 8.46 -9.02 -13.33
CA SER A 37 7.52 -8.52 -14.35
C SER A 37 7.39 -7.00 -14.24
N GLU A 38 7.12 -6.52 -13.04
CA GLU A 38 6.94 -5.10 -12.74
C GLU A 38 8.17 -4.23 -13.04
N ALA A 39 9.36 -4.81 -12.99
CA ALA A 39 10.58 -4.10 -13.38
C ALA A 39 10.54 -3.57 -14.82
N ALA A 40 9.73 -4.15 -15.72
CA ALA A 40 9.57 -3.66 -17.08
C ALA A 40 8.83 -2.31 -17.11
N PHE A 41 7.76 -2.14 -16.30
CA PHE A 41 7.05 -0.88 -16.15
C PHE A 41 7.95 0.20 -15.52
N VAL A 42 8.63 -0.13 -14.42
CA VAL A 42 9.58 0.80 -13.77
C VAL A 42 10.65 1.26 -14.75
N ASN A 43 11.19 0.36 -15.58
CA ASN A 43 12.20 0.71 -16.57
C ASN A 43 11.63 1.58 -17.70
N ALA A 44 10.40 1.34 -18.14
CA ALA A 44 9.73 2.13 -19.17
C ALA A 44 9.54 3.59 -18.73
N VAL A 45 8.98 3.81 -17.53
CA VAL A 45 8.76 5.16 -17.00
C VAL A 45 10.07 5.87 -16.68
N LYS A 46 11.10 5.16 -16.20
CA LYS A 46 12.45 5.73 -15.99
C LYS A 46 13.11 6.15 -17.31
N ALA A 47 13.03 5.32 -18.34
CA ALA A 47 13.59 5.65 -19.65
C ALA A 47 12.94 6.87 -20.28
N ALA A 48 11.65 7.07 -20.02
CA ALA A 48 10.89 8.24 -20.46
C ALA A 48 11.10 9.49 -19.59
N ASN A 49 11.82 9.40 -18.46
CA ASN A 49 11.87 10.42 -17.40
C ASN A 49 10.46 10.90 -17.04
N TRP A 50 9.55 9.94 -16.82
CA TRP A 50 8.13 10.25 -16.63
C TRP A 50 7.94 11.09 -15.36
N PRO A 51 7.16 12.18 -15.40
CA PRO A 51 7.03 13.09 -14.25
C PRO A 51 6.12 12.54 -13.15
N THR A 52 5.21 11.64 -13.47
CA THR A 52 4.30 11.04 -12.49
C THR A 52 4.95 9.83 -11.83
N HIS A 53 4.98 9.88 -10.51
CA HIS A 53 5.58 8.86 -9.67
C HIS A 53 4.50 8.00 -9.01
N TYR A 54 4.87 6.75 -8.66
CA TYR A 54 3.97 5.83 -7.97
C TYR A 54 4.69 4.97 -6.96
N VAL A 55 3.92 4.49 -6.01
CA VAL A 55 4.35 3.56 -4.96
C VAL A 55 3.63 2.24 -5.12
N ALA A 56 4.37 1.14 -5.08
CA ALA A 56 3.84 -0.20 -5.08
C ALA A 56 3.86 -0.81 -3.69
N VAL A 57 2.81 -1.54 -3.34
CA VAL A 57 2.71 -2.29 -2.09
C VAL A 57 2.20 -3.70 -2.35
N ASN A 58 2.72 -4.68 -1.58
CA ASN A 58 2.30 -6.08 -1.65
C ASN A 58 1.46 -6.45 -0.43
N SER A 59 0.37 -7.19 -0.63
CA SER A 59 -0.47 -7.68 0.47
C SER A 59 0.31 -8.62 1.39
N LEU A 60 0.21 -8.37 2.70
CA LEU A 60 0.61 -9.30 3.76
C LEU A 60 -0.60 -10.05 4.34
N SER A 61 -1.81 -9.55 4.08
CA SER A 61 -3.06 -10.18 4.50
C SER A 61 -4.09 -10.18 3.37
N GLY A 62 -5.10 -11.03 3.48
CA GLY A 62 -6.16 -11.18 2.50
C GLY A 62 -5.71 -11.86 1.20
N ARG A 63 -6.35 -11.52 0.07
CA ARG A 63 -6.00 -12.05 -1.26
C ARG A 63 -4.61 -11.56 -1.68
N SER A 64 -3.83 -12.46 -2.29
CA SER A 64 -2.52 -12.09 -2.85
C SER A 64 -2.68 -11.06 -3.97
N ARG A 65 -2.15 -9.85 -3.75
CA ARG A 65 -2.23 -8.73 -4.69
C ARG A 65 -1.13 -7.71 -4.49
N ALA A 66 -0.85 -6.96 -5.54
CA ALA A 66 -0.13 -5.70 -5.45
C ALA A 66 -1.09 -4.53 -5.65
N LEU A 67 -0.78 -3.40 -5.03
CA LEU A 67 -1.44 -2.12 -5.31
C LEU A 67 -0.38 -1.14 -5.81
N PHE A 68 -0.75 -0.37 -6.84
CA PHE A 68 0.05 0.74 -7.35
C PHE A 68 -0.71 2.02 -7.08
N LEU A 69 -0.13 2.88 -6.26
CA LEU A 69 -0.74 4.12 -5.78
C LEU A 69 -0.11 5.29 -6.53
N MET A 70 -0.89 5.97 -7.36
CA MET A 70 -0.49 7.19 -8.08
C MET A 70 -1.26 8.38 -7.54
N GLY A 71 -0.52 9.39 -7.09
CA GLY A 71 -1.08 10.61 -6.52
C GLY A 71 -1.06 11.78 -7.47
N TYR A 72 -2.19 12.51 -7.55
CA TYR A 72 -2.30 13.74 -8.34
C TYR A 72 -2.84 14.89 -7.49
N PRO A 73 -2.37 16.14 -7.74
CA PRO A 73 -2.90 17.30 -7.04
C PRO A 73 -4.31 17.69 -7.51
N SER A 74 -4.77 17.24 -8.69
CA SER A 74 -6.08 17.49 -9.25
C SER A 74 -6.41 16.52 -10.39
N PHE A 75 -7.68 16.46 -10.79
CA PHE A 75 -8.11 15.75 -12.01
C PHE A 75 -7.50 16.33 -13.28
N GLU A 76 -7.30 17.64 -13.35
CA GLU A 76 -6.61 18.30 -14.46
C GLU A 76 -5.16 17.81 -14.61
N ALA A 77 -4.46 17.61 -13.49
CA ALA A 77 -3.10 17.06 -13.52
C ALA A 77 -3.09 15.63 -14.04
N TRP A 78 -4.06 14.81 -13.62
CA TRP A 78 -4.24 13.45 -14.12
C TRP A 78 -4.58 13.44 -15.63
N GLU A 79 -5.46 14.30 -16.09
CA GLU A 79 -5.78 14.43 -17.52
C GLU A 79 -4.53 14.79 -18.36
N LYS A 80 -3.73 15.76 -17.89
CA LYS A 80 -2.47 16.14 -18.55
C LYS A 80 -1.47 14.99 -18.62
N ASP A 81 -1.39 14.18 -17.58
CA ASP A 81 -0.54 13.00 -17.53
C ASP A 81 -0.97 11.94 -18.56
N ASN A 82 -2.28 11.65 -18.64
CA ASN A 82 -2.83 10.74 -19.64
C ASN A 82 -2.55 11.22 -21.07
N GLN A 83 -2.82 12.50 -21.36
CA GLN A 83 -2.56 13.09 -22.67
C GLN A 83 -1.07 13.08 -23.05
N ALA A 84 -0.18 13.25 -22.07
CA ALA A 84 1.25 13.18 -22.28
C ALA A 84 1.71 11.73 -22.56
N THR A 85 1.13 10.75 -21.85
CA THR A 85 1.36 9.31 -22.09
C THR A 85 0.95 8.93 -23.51
N GLU A 86 -0.25 9.28 -23.95
CA GLU A 86 -0.77 8.99 -25.29
C GLU A 86 0.12 9.57 -26.40
N LYS A 87 0.72 10.73 -26.17
CA LYS A 87 1.64 11.37 -27.14
C LYS A 87 3.04 10.75 -27.15
N ASN A 88 3.40 9.94 -26.15
CA ASN A 88 4.69 9.30 -26.06
C ASN A 88 4.64 7.85 -26.56
N ALA A 89 4.67 7.68 -27.90
CA ALA A 89 4.56 6.38 -28.53
C ALA A 89 5.58 5.34 -28.04
N ALA A 90 6.80 5.76 -27.66
CA ALA A 90 7.83 4.86 -27.15
C ALA A 90 7.46 4.34 -25.75
N LEU A 91 6.96 5.22 -24.87
CA LEU A 91 6.48 4.84 -23.55
C LEU A 91 5.27 3.92 -23.65
N THR A 92 4.26 4.31 -24.44
CA THR A 92 3.04 3.51 -24.65
C THR A 92 3.38 2.10 -25.13
N ALA A 93 4.21 1.97 -26.17
CA ALA A 93 4.62 0.65 -26.66
C ALA A 93 5.40 -0.19 -25.63
N ALA A 94 6.19 0.46 -24.77
CA ALA A 94 6.92 -0.24 -23.70
C ALA A 94 5.97 -0.72 -22.58
N LEU A 95 4.99 0.11 -22.19
CA LEU A 95 3.96 -0.23 -21.22
C LEU A 95 3.04 -1.34 -21.73
N ASP A 96 2.58 -1.28 -22.97
CA ASP A 96 1.76 -2.31 -23.61
C ASP A 96 2.47 -3.67 -23.60
N LYS A 97 3.76 -3.66 -23.98
CA LYS A 97 4.57 -4.88 -23.95
C LYS A 97 4.72 -5.44 -22.53
N ALA A 98 4.92 -4.60 -21.53
CA ALA A 98 5.00 -5.00 -20.13
C ALA A 98 3.66 -5.59 -19.66
N SER A 99 2.53 -4.93 -19.97
CA SER A 99 1.17 -5.38 -19.62
C SER A 99 0.82 -6.75 -20.17
N VAL A 100 1.21 -7.07 -21.42
CA VAL A 100 0.97 -8.40 -21.99
C VAL A 100 1.69 -9.49 -21.18
N SER A 101 2.93 -9.24 -20.79
CA SER A 101 3.74 -10.22 -20.03
C SER A 101 3.24 -10.35 -18.58
N ASP A 102 2.85 -9.25 -17.98
CA ASP A 102 2.38 -9.23 -16.59
C ASP A 102 0.99 -9.84 -16.46
N GLY A 103 0.10 -9.61 -17.41
CA GLY A 103 -1.25 -10.19 -17.44
C GLY A 103 -1.26 -11.71 -17.35
N GLU A 104 -0.19 -12.41 -17.79
CA GLU A 104 -0.04 -13.85 -17.61
C GLU A 104 0.08 -14.27 -16.14
N LEU A 105 0.51 -13.36 -15.27
CA LEU A 105 0.67 -13.59 -13.83
C LEU A 105 -0.61 -13.29 -13.04
N LEU A 106 -1.52 -12.50 -13.60
CA LEU A 106 -2.69 -11.97 -12.91
C LEU A 106 -3.91 -12.87 -13.10
N SER A 107 -4.69 -13.03 -12.03
CA SER A 107 -6.02 -13.63 -12.08
C SER A 107 -7.12 -12.59 -12.30
N GLU A 108 -6.86 -11.34 -11.91
CA GLU A 108 -7.82 -10.24 -11.92
C GLU A 108 -7.05 -8.92 -11.87
N TYR A 109 -7.58 -7.90 -12.52
CA TYR A 109 -7.09 -6.53 -12.49
C TYR A 109 -8.27 -5.58 -12.38
N ASP A 110 -8.15 -4.57 -11.53
CA ASP A 110 -9.09 -3.46 -11.48
C ASP A 110 -8.39 -2.17 -11.07
N GLN A 111 -9.10 -1.05 -11.16
CA GLN A 111 -8.62 0.24 -10.70
C GLN A 111 -9.76 1.09 -10.14
N GLY A 112 -9.40 1.97 -9.20
CA GLY A 112 -10.32 2.93 -8.62
C GLY A 112 -9.67 4.29 -8.45
N VAL A 113 -10.48 5.33 -8.54
CA VAL A 113 -10.08 6.72 -8.29
C VAL A 113 -10.75 7.21 -7.04
N PHE A 114 -9.97 7.78 -6.15
CA PHE A 114 -10.40 8.23 -4.84
C PHE A 114 -10.04 9.69 -4.63
N THR A 115 -10.86 10.41 -3.89
CA THR A 115 -10.62 11.81 -3.50
C THR A 115 -10.39 11.91 -2.00
N LEU A 116 -9.39 12.70 -1.61
CA LEU A 116 -9.02 12.92 -0.22
C LEU A 116 -10.10 13.75 0.49
N ASP A 117 -10.57 13.23 1.61
CA ASP A 117 -11.33 14.00 2.61
C ASP A 117 -10.33 14.57 3.64
N THR A 118 -9.92 15.81 3.40
CA THR A 118 -8.92 16.47 4.25
C THR A 118 -9.48 16.79 5.64
N GLU A 119 -10.79 17.07 5.75
CA GLU A 119 -11.42 17.47 7.00
C GLU A 119 -11.49 16.31 8.00
N ASN A 120 -11.73 15.10 7.48
CA ASN A 120 -11.88 13.89 8.28
C ASN A 120 -10.62 12.99 8.29
N SER A 121 -9.55 13.42 7.63
CA SER A 121 -8.23 12.83 7.79
C SER A 121 -7.58 13.32 9.08
N LEU A 122 -6.89 12.44 9.79
CA LEU A 122 -6.24 12.79 11.07
C LEU A 122 -4.73 12.67 10.91
N ARG A 123 -3.98 13.77 11.07
CA ARG A 123 -2.50 13.79 11.05
C ARG A 123 -1.95 12.91 9.93
N ALA A 124 -2.59 12.95 8.76
CA ALA A 124 -2.33 12.06 7.64
C ALA A 124 -0.84 11.75 7.50
N GLY A 125 -0.48 10.50 7.74
CA GLY A 125 0.85 10.10 8.16
C GLY A 125 1.93 10.23 7.09
N ASP A 126 3.15 9.98 7.51
CA ASP A 126 4.36 10.07 6.71
C ASP A 126 4.57 8.81 5.84
N ALA A 127 4.05 8.84 4.62
CA ALA A 127 4.20 7.72 3.68
C ALA A 127 5.64 7.52 3.20
N VAL A 128 6.49 8.56 3.24
CA VAL A 128 7.89 8.48 2.77
C VAL A 128 8.71 7.54 3.65
N HIS A 129 8.52 7.60 4.96
CA HIS A 129 9.24 6.76 5.91
C HIS A 129 8.47 5.48 6.28
N ALA A 130 7.32 5.24 5.67
CA ALA A 130 6.55 4.02 5.92
C ALA A 130 7.23 2.79 5.33
N ARG A 131 6.99 1.64 5.99
CA ARG A 131 7.36 0.31 5.51
C ARG A 131 6.13 -0.54 5.24
N TYR A 132 5.02 -0.15 5.86
CA TYR A 132 3.74 -0.81 5.76
C TYR A 132 2.63 0.21 5.52
N LEU A 133 1.52 -0.25 4.94
CA LEU A 133 0.25 0.46 4.89
C LEU A 133 -0.82 -0.46 5.47
N GLU A 134 -1.57 0.03 6.44
CA GLU A 134 -2.87 -0.52 6.73
C GLU A 134 -3.90 0.21 5.87
N ILE A 135 -4.75 -0.55 5.20
CA ILE A 135 -5.85 -0.02 4.40
C ILE A 135 -7.14 -0.69 4.83
N SER A 136 -8.01 0.10 5.48
CA SER A 136 -9.37 -0.29 5.81
C SER A 136 -10.33 0.24 4.75
N SER A 137 -11.06 -0.66 4.12
CA SER A 137 -12.10 -0.35 3.14
C SER A 137 -13.47 -0.51 3.78
N TYR A 138 -14.27 0.54 3.73
CA TYR A 138 -15.64 0.58 4.24
C TYR A 138 -16.61 0.70 3.07
N ARG A 139 -17.58 -0.22 3.00
CA ARG A 139 -18.71 -0.09 2.11
C ARG A 139 -19.90 0.44 2.89
N ILE A 140 -20.45 1.55 2.44
CA ILE A 140 -21.54 2.24 3.12
C ILE A 140 -22.87 1.93 2.41
N LYS A 141 -23.89 1.64 3.18
CA LYS A 141 -25.24 1.38 2.67
C LYS A 141 -25.77 2.59 1.88
N PRO A 142 -26.42 2.38 0.75
CA PRO A 142 -27.02 3.47 -0.03
C PRO A 142 -27.95 4.34 0.82
N GLY A 143 -27.79 5.67 0.72
CA GLY A 143 -28.58 6.64 1.46
C GLY A 143 -28.07 6.98 2.88
N HIS A 144 -27.07 6.26 3.40
CA HIS A 144 -26.53 6.44 4.78
C HIS A 144 -25.21 7.21 4.83
N ARG A 145 -24.93 8.04 3.82
CA ARG A 145 -23.69 8.86 3.81
C ARG A 145 -23.60 9.80 5.01
N LYS A 146 -24.73 10.33 5.45
CA LYS A 146 -24.74 11.25 6.61
C LYS A 146 -24.33 10.54 7.89
N GLU A 147 -24.94 9.41 8.19
CA GLU A 147 -24.61 8.59 9.37
C GLU A 147 -23.13 8.14 9.35
N TRP A 148 -22.62 7.82 8.15
CA TRP A 148 -21.19 7.52 7.98
C TRP A 148 -20.31 8.71 8.33
N MET A 149 -20.61 9.92 7.84
CA MET A 149 -19.82 11.11 8.13
C MET A 149 -19.91 11.50 9.62
N ASP A 150 -21.09 11.34 10.24
CA ASP A 150 -21.26 11.53 11.68
C ASP A 150 -20.39 10.54 12.47
N LEU A 151 -20.34 9.27 12.06
CA LEU A 151 -19.49 8.23 12.65
C LEU A 151 -18.00 8.56 12.51
N VAL A 152 -17.54 8.91 11.31
CA VAL A 152 -16.16 9.31 11.04
C VAL A 152 -15.74 10.49 11.90
N LYS A 153 -16.62 11.50 12.01
CA LYS A 153 -16.35 12.67 12.85
C LYS A 153 -16.19 12.31 14.33
N ILE A 154 -17.02 11.40 14.84
CA ILE A 154 -16.90 10.93 16.23
C ILE A 154 -15.54 10.27 16.46
N TYR A 155 -15.12 9.40 15.54
CA TYR A 155 -13.78 8.76 15.61
C TYR A 155 -12.67 9.79 15.54
N HIS A 156 -12.73 10.71 14.56
CA HIS A 156 -11.75 11.78 14.39
C HIS A 156 -11.59 12.60 15.66
N ASP A 157 -12.67 13.22 16.14
CA ASP A 157 -12.65 14.15 17.27
C ASP A 157 -12.23 13.48 18.58
N THR A 158 -12.55 12.19 18.73
CA THR A 158 -12.21 11.41 19.92
C THR A 158 -10.75 10.96 19.89
N LEU A 159 -10.30 10.37 18.79
CA LEU A 159 -8.94 9.86 18.67
C LEU A 159 -7.91 10.98 18.57
N GLU A 160 -8.26 12.12 18.01
CA GLU A 160 -7.42 13.32 18.04
C GLU A 160 -6.97 13.70 19.44
N LYS A 161 -7.85 13.51 20.44
CA LYS A 161 -7.60 13.88 21.85
C LYS A 161 -7.05 12.71 22.66
N ALA A 162 -7.60 11.51 22.44
CA ALA A 162 -7.31 10.34 23.26
C ALA A 162 -6.07 9.57 22.83
N VAL A 163 -5.68 9.66 21.55
CA VAL A 163 -4.58 8.89 20.93
C VAL A 163 -3.69 9.82 20.11
N PRO A 164 -2.65 10.40 20.71
CA PRO A 164 -1.76 11.39 20.05
C PRO A 164 -1.10 10.88 18.78
N ASP A 165 -0.82 9.57 18.71
CA ASP A 165 -0.13 8.95 17.58
C ASP A 165 -1.10 8.42 16.49
N ALA A 166 -2.42 8.49 16.71
CA ALA A 166 -3.41 8.10 15.71
C ALA A 166 -3.28 8.98 14.45
N HIS A 167 -3.21 8.33 13.30
CA HIS A 167 -3.05 9.02 12.03
C HIS A 167 -3.65 8.21 10.87
N TRP A 168 -4.32 8.88 9.95
CA TRP A 168 -4.83 8.29 8.72
C TRP A 168 -5.17 9.34 7.67
N ALA A 169 -5.19 8.93 6.41
CA ALA A 169 -5.84 9.66 5.33
C ALA A 169 -7.17 8.97 5.00
N LEU A 170 -8.25 9.73 4.96
CA LEU A 170 -9.56 9.26 4.51
C LEU A 170 -9.76 9.62 3.04
N TYR A 171 -10.15 8.63 2.26
CA TYR A 171 -10.48 8.79 0.85
C TYR A 171 -11.88 8.29 0.56
N GLU A 172 -12.63 9.05 -0.26
CA GLU A 172 -13.93 8.65 -0.80
C GLU A 172 -13.75 8.18 -2.26
N SER A 173 -14.36 7.06 -2.61
CA SER A 173 -14.38 6.57 -3.99
C SER A 173 -15.09 7.56 -4.91
N TYR A 174 -14.45 7.89 -6.04
CA TYR A 174 -15.00 8.79 -7.05
C TYR A 174 -15.36 8.04 -8.34
N TYR A 175 -14.48 7.14 -8.81
CA TYR A 175 -14.71 6.27 -9.96
C TYR A 175 -14.21 4.84 -9.69
N GLY A 176 -14.78 3.85 -10.36
CA GLY A 176 -14.30 2.47 -10.35
C GLY A 176 -14.67 1.65 -9.12
N ALA A 177 -15.58 2.15 -8.28
CA ALA A 177 -16.19 1.35 -7.21
C ALA A 177 -17.63 1.00 -7.57
N ASP A 178 -18.00 -0.24 -7.31
CA ASP A 178 -19.38 -0.70 -7.51
C ASP A 178 -20.33 0.11 -6.60
N ASN A 179 -21.33 0.73 -7.19
CA ASN A 179 -22.43 1.44 -6.51
C ASN A 179 -22.05 2.66 -5.65
N GLY A 180 -20.81 3.18 -5.71
CA GLY A 180 -20.36 4.27 -4.85
C GLY A 180 -20.30 3.89 -3.36
N GLY A 181 -20.10 4.88 -2.48
CA GLY A 181 -20.12 4.66 -1.02
C GLY A 181 -18.98 3.79 -0.49
N VAL A 182 -17.87 3.69 -1.20
CA VAL A 182 -16.64 3.05 -0.72
C VAL A 182 -15.69 4.12 -0.19
N TYR A 183 -15.23 3.92 1.03
CA TYR A 183 -14.24 4.77 1.69
C TYR A 183 -13.02 3.97 2.04
N LEU A 184 -11.85 4.59 1.93
CA LEU A 184 -10.58 4.01 2.35
C LEU A 184 -10.00 4.84 3.49
N VAL A 185 -9.64 4.18 4.57
CA VAL A 185 -8.78 4.73 5.63
C VAL A 185 -7.40 4.14 5.42
N ILE A 186 -6.41 4.99 5.13
CA ILE A 186 -5.04 4.58 4.82
C ILE A 186 -4.12 5.11 5.91
N SER A 187 -3.49 4.19 6.63
CA SER A 187 -2.54 4.49 7.71
C SER A 187 -1.15 3.97 7.35
N PRO A 188 -0.19 4.86 7.03
CA PRO A 188 1.20 4.47 6.81
C PRO A 188 1.90 4.20 8.14
N MET A 189 2.66 3.10 8.22
CA MET A 189 3.39 2.68 9.42
C MET A 189 4.88 2.47 9.12
N LYS A 190 5.75 2.87 10.04
CA LYS A 190 7.21 2.67 9.95
C LYS A 190 7.60 1.25 10.33
N SER A 191 6.83 0.60 11.19
CA SER A 191 7.05 -0.78 11.62
C SER A 191 5.76 -1.41 12.13
N LEU A 192 5.69 -2.73 12.20
CA LEU A 192 4.56 -3.45 12.81
C LEU A 192 4.50 -3.30 14.34
N ALA A 193 5.54 -2.73 14.97
CA ALA A 193 5.48 -2.39 16.39
C ALA A 193 4.47 -1.25 16.67
N GLU A 194 4.08 -0.48 15.65
CA GLU A 194 3.00 0.50 15.77
C GLU A 194 1.63 -0.18 15.97
N ASP A 195 1.40 -1.34 15.32
CA ASP A 195 0.21 -2.17 15.57
C ASP A 195 0.16 -2.69 17.01
N ASP A 196 1.31 -3.14 17.55
CA ASP A 196 1.40 -3.56 18.95
C ASP A 196 1.02 -2.41 19.89
N ALA A 197 1.48 -1.18 19.59
CA ALA A 197 1.16 0.01 20.37
C ALA A 197 -0.32 0.40 20.26
N SER A 198 -0.91 0.25 19.06
CA SER A 198 -2.32 0.61 18.79
C SER A 198 -3.34 -0.37 19.36
N MET A 199 -2.93 -1.59 19.76
CA MET A 199 -3.84 -2.59 20.35
C MET A 199 -4.61 -2.07 21.57
N GLY A 200 -4.06 -1.06 22.28
CA GLY A 200 -4.72 -0.40 23.41
C GLY A 200 -5.69 0.74 23.04
N ASP A 201 -5.70 1.18 21.79
CA ASP A 201 -6.42 2.40 21.40
C ASP A 201 -7.94 2.25 21.43
N GLY A 202 -8.43 1.06 21.15
CA GLY A 202 -9.85 0.73 21.32
C GLY A 202 -10.33 0.95 22.76
N LYS A 203 -9.49 0.65 23.76
CA LYS A 203 -9.80 0.92 25.17
C LYS A 203 -9.81 2.42 25.48
N LYS A 204 -8.83 3.16 24.96
CA LYS A 204 -8.77 4.64 25.10
C LYS A 204 -9.99 5.30 24.45
N LEU A 205 -10.40 4.82 23.28
CA LEU A 205 -11.62 5.26 22.60
C LEU A 205 -12.86 5.01 23.48
N GLN A 206 -12.99 3.79 24.01
CA GLN A 206 -14.10 3.41 24.89
C GLN A 206 -14.15 4.26 26.16
N GLU A 207 -13.00 4.52 26.80
CA GLU A 207 -12.89 5.37 27.99
C GLU A 207 -13.27 6.81 27.67
N ALA A 208 -12.85 7.34 26.51
CA ALA A 208 -13.16 8.71 26.09
C ALA A 208 -14.63 8.91 25.71
N LEU A 209 -15.27 7.95 25.05
CA LEU A 209 -16.67 8.02 24.65
C LEU A 209 -17.65 7.64 25.75
N GLY A 210 -17.22 6.80 26.71
CA GLY A 210 -18.10 6.22 27.72
C GLY A 210 -19.16 5.28 27.13
N ALA A 211 -20.03 4.75 27.99
CA ALA A 211 -21.03 3.75 27.58
C ALA A 211 -22.04 4.29 26.55
N GLU A 212 -22.54 5.49 26.75
CA GLU A 212 -23.52 6.11 25.84
C GLU A 212 -22.90 6.47 24.48
N GLY A 213 -21.68 7.00 24.46
CA GLY A 213 -20.97 7.28 23.21
C GLY A 213 -20.68 6.01 22.42
N MET A 214 -20.23 4.95 23.07
CA MET A 214 -20.01 3.65 22.42
C MET A 214 -21.31 3.02 21.89
N LYS A 215 -22.42 3.17 22.62
CA LYS A 215 -23.73 2.75 22.14
C LYS A 215 -24.11 3.50 20.86
N HIS A 216 -23.95 4.81 20.84
CA HIS A 216 -24.24 5.64 19.66
C HIS A 216 -23.35 5.27 18.46
N VAL A 217 -22.05 5.05 18.66
CA VAL A 217 -21.14 4.53 17.62
C VAL A 217 -21.62 3.19 17.07
N GLY A 218 -22.07 2.28 17.95
CA GLY A 218 -22.64 0.99 17.55
C GLY A 218 -23.91 1.14 16.70
N GLU A 219 -24.81 2.04 17.07
CA GLU A 219 -26.05 2.34 16.33
C GLU A 219 -25.74 2.92 14.94
N LEU A 220 -24.84 3.91 14.84
CA LEU A 220 -24.41 4.48 13.56
C LEU A 220 -23.74 3.44 12.68
N THR A 221 -22.82 2.64 13.23
CA THR A 221 -22.13 1.57 12.49
C THR A 221 -23.15 0.58 11.91
N ALA A 222 -24.09 0.10 12.74
CA ALA A 222 -25.13 -0.82 12.29
C ALA A 222 -26.05 -0.20 11.23
N ALA A 223 -26.31 1.09 11.32
CA ALA A 223 -27.15 1.80 10.35
C ALA A 223 -26.45 1.96 8.99
N CYS A 224 -25.20 2.42 8.98
CA CYS A 224 -24.55 2.88 7.75
C CYS A 224 -23.56 1.89 7.13
N VAL A 225 -22.85 1.06 7.91
CA VAL A 225 -21.81 0.19 7.36
C VAL A 225 -22.41 -1.11 6.85
N GLU A 226 -22.16 -1.42 5.58
CA GLU A 226 -22.53 -2.70 4.96
C GLU A 226 -21.44 -3.74 5.20
N SER A 227 -20.17 -3.36 4.96
CA SER A 227 -19.02 -4.23 5.18
C SER A 227 -17.75 -3.43 5.43
N THR A 228 -16.82 -4.05 6.15
CA THR A 228 -15.48 -3.52 6.39
C THR A 228 -14.45 -4.58 6.09
N GLN A 229 -13.37 -4.19 5.45
CA GLN A 229 -12.22 -5.06 5.22
C GLN A 229 -10.93 -4.29 5.49
N THR A 230 -10.16 -4.75 6.47
CA THR A 230 -8.83 -4.20 6.77
C THR A 230 -7.75 -5.14 6.27
N ASN A 231 -6.77 -4.60 5.55
CA ASN A 231 -5.66 -5.36 5.02
C ASN A 231 -4.34 -4.63 5.28
N LEU A 232 -3.32 -5.43 5.53
CA LEU A 232 -1.95 -5.00 5.72
C LEU A 232 -1.15 -5.22 4.44
N PHE A 233 -0.33 -4.22 4.09
CA PHE A 233 0.55 -4.25 2.93
C PHE A 233 1.96 -3.85 3.33
N SER A 234 2.96 -4.41 2.64
CA SER A 234 4.35 -3.95 2.72
C SER A 234 4.72 -3.08 1.54
N MET A 235 5.46 -1.99 1.78
CA MET A 235 6.03 -1.16 0.70
C MET A 235 7.03 -1.97 -0.14
N ASN A 236 6.96 -1.83 -1.46
CA ASN A 236 7.88 -2.51 -2.38
C ASN A 236 8.65 -1.52 -3.28
N PRO A 237 9.87 -1.11 -2.89
CA PRO A 237 10.67 -0.18 -3.68
C PRO A 237 11.08 -0.71 -5.07
N LYS A 238 11.12 -2.03 -5.27
CA LYS A 238 11.52 -2.61 -6.55
C LYS A 238 10.46 -2.45 -7.63
N MET A 239 9.20 -2.43 -7.21
CA MET A 239 8.03 -2.27 -8.08
C MET A 239 7.56 -0.81 -8.10
N SER A 240 8.22 0.10 -7.39
CA SER A 240 7.88 1.52 -7.28
C SER A 240 8.71 2.38 -8.22
N TYR A 241 8.13 3.51 -8.61
CA TYR A 241 8.84 4.62 -9.26
C TYR A 241 8.71 5.86 -8.38
N PRO A 242 9.45 5.93 -7.26
CA PRO A 242 9.34 7.02 -6.30
C PRO A 242 9.97 8.31 -6.83
N ALA A 243 9.45 9.46 -6.35
CA ALA A 243 10.04 10.76 -6.63
C ALA A 243 11.47 10.89 -6.05
N ALA A 244 12.27 11.75 -6.65
CA ALA A 244 13.65 11.97 -6.21
C ALA A 244 13.72 12.47 -4.77
N GLU A 245 12.73 13.26 -4.34
CA GLU A 245 12.61 13.77 -2.98
C GLU A 245 12.39 12.62 -1.97
N TRP A 246 11.64 11.59 -2.33
CA TRP A 246 11.45 10.41 -1.51
C TRP A 246 12.75 9.64 -1.31
N ILE A 247 13.51 9.43 -2.41
CA ILE A 247 14.82 8.77 -2.37
C ILE A 247 15.81 9.55 -1.51
N LYS A 248 15.75 10.90 -1.59
CA LYS A 248 16.60 11.78 -0.78
C LYS A 248 16.22 11.74 0.71
N ALA A 249 14.92 11.67 1.01
CA ALA A 249 14.41 11.64 2.38
C ALA A 249 14.66 10.29 3.06
N ASP A 250 14.51 9.18 2.30
CA ASP A 250 14.71 7.83 2.82
C ASP A 250 15.38 6.92 1.78
N SER A 251 16.57 6.43 2.11
CA SER A 251 17.34 5.50 1.26
C SER A 251 16.66 4.15 1.02
N PHE A 252 15.59 3.83 1.74
CA PHE A 252 14.75 2.67 1.48
C PHE A 252 14.23 2.64 0.02
N TRP A 253 13.94 3.82 -0.53
CA TRP A 253 13.45 3.99 -1.90
C TRP A 253 14.54 4.00 -2.97
N ALA A 254 15.81 4.01 -2.56
CA ALA A 254 16.92 3.98 -3.50
C ALA A 254 16.96 2.65 -4.24
N PRO A 255 17.26 2.65 -5.57
CA PRO A 255 17.49 1.42 -6.32
C PRO A 255 18.57 0.59 -5.64
N LYS A 256 18.22 -0.61 -5.17
CA LYS A 256 19.26 -1.54 -4.67
C LYS A 256 20.12 -1.95 -5.86
N MET A 257 21.39 -1.56 -5.87
CA MET A 257 22.35 -2.12 -6.81
C MET A 257 22.39 -3.63 -6.55
N GLU A 258 22.01 -4.44 -7.54
CA GLU A 258 22.33 -5.85 -7.51
C GLU A 258 23.86 -5.92 -7.45
N THR A 259 24.41 -6.29 -6.31
CA THR A 259 25.81 -6.67 -6.22
C THR A 259 25.97 -7.87 -7.15
N ALA A 260 26.55 -7.62 -8.34
CA ALA A 260 26.92 -8.65 -9.27
C ALA A 260 27.65 -9.72 -8.47
N GLY A 261 27.08 -10.93 -8.44
CA GLY A 261 27.50 -11.99 -7.55
C GLY A 261 29.00 -12.15 -7.56
N MET A 262 29.62 -11.92 -6.42
CA MET A 262 30.96 -12.42 -6.16
C MET A 262 30.92 -13.93 -6.38
N LYS A 263 31.45 -14.38 -7.51
CA LYS A 263 31.77 -15.81 -7.72
C LYS A 263 32.61 -16.25 -6.53
N LYS A 264 31.99 -17.07 -5.67
CA LYS A 264 32.70 -17.75 -4.60
C LYS A 264 33.88 -18.50 -5.22
N PRO A 265 35.13 -18.29 -4.77
CA PRO A 265 36.25 -19.07 -5.29
C PRO A 265 35.96 -20.54 -5.02
N ALA A 266 36.20 -21.38 -6.02
CA ALA A 266 36.09 -22.82 -5.91
C ALA A 266 37.06 -23.29 -4.82
N SER A 267 36.56 -23.67 -3.67
CA SER A 267 37.34 -24.34 -2.62
C SER A 267 37.46 -25.82 -2.99
N GLY A 268 38.69 -26.28 -2.94
CA GLY A 268 39.13 -27.62 -3.33
C GLY A 268 38.41 -28.76 -2.63
N SER A 269 38.57 -29.89 -3.29
CA SER A 269 38.19 -31.24 -2.92
C SER A 269 38.25 -31.59 -1.42
N ALA A 270 37.15 -32.03 -0.87
CA ALA A 270 37.09 -32.77 0.39
C ALA A 270 36.87 -34.27 0.12
N PRO A 271 37.39 -35.17 0.98
CA PRO A 271 37.47 -36.60 0.70
C PRO A 271 36.14 -37.32 0.93
N LYS A 272 35.97 -38.40 0.16
CA LYS A 272 34.87 -39.36 0.28
C LYS A 272 34.88 -40.02 1.66
N THR A 273 33.74 -39.98 2.35
CA THR A 273 33.43 -40.90 3.45
C THR A 273 32.22 -41.75 3.08
N GLU A 274 32.36 -43.04 3.34
CA GLU A 274 31.50 -44.15 2.96
C GLU A 274 30.08 -44.06 3.57
N SER A 275 29.16 -44.57 2.76
CA SER A 275 27.76 -44.81 3.05
C SER A 275 27.58 -45.91 4.09
N ALA A 276 26.82 -45.59 5.16
CA ALA A 276 26.18 -46.61 5.99
C ALA A 276 24.66 -46.60 5.69
N ALA A 277 24.19 -47.70 5.12
CA ALA A 277 22.82 -47.97 4.76
C ALA A 277 21.95 -48.12 6.00
N MET A 278 20.91 -47.30 6.13
CA MET A 278 19.85 -47.49 7.14
C MET A 278 18.62 -48.16 6.50
N LYS A 279 18.32 -49.36 7.03
CA LYS A 279 17.19 -50.18 6.63
C LYS A 279 15.83 -49.52 7.02
N LYS A 280 14.86 -49.59 6.10
CA LYS A 280 13.44 -49.31 6.36
C LYS A 280 12.84 -50.33 7.35
N PRO A 281 11.94 -49.94 8.26
CA PRO A 281 11.04 -50.86 8.93
C PRO A 281 9.78 -51.10 8.05
N THR A 282 9.48 -52.37 7.95
CA THR A 282 8.30 -52.92 7.28
C THR A 282 7.02 -52.66 8.09
N ALA A 283 5.94 -52.35 7.41
CA ALA A 283 4.58 -52.29 8.00
C ALA A 283 4.11 -53.68 8.40
N ALA A 284 3.49 -53.79 9.59
CA ALA A 284 2.64 -54.93 9.96
C ALA A 284 1.26 -54.43 10.40
N ASN A 285 0.25 -55.04 9.77
CA ASN A 285 -1.18 -54.90 10.04
C ASN A 285 -1.55 -55.10 11.53
N GLN A 286 -2.45 -54.29 12.01
CA GLN A 286 -3.77 -54.70 12.53
C GLN A 286 -4.65 -53.47 12.70
#